data_71687381e1006dcdb2556d5ed0a8525a
#
_entry.id   71687381e1006dcdb2556d5ed0a8525a
#
_cell.length_a   1.000
_cell.length_b   1.000
_cell.length_c   1.000
_cell.angle_alpha   90.00
_cell.angle_beta   90.00
_cell.angle_gamma   90.00
#
_symmetry.space_group_name_H-M   'P 1'
#
loop_
_entity.id
_entity.type
_entity.pdbx_description
1 polymer ?
#
loop_
_entity_poly.entity_id
_entity_poly.type
_entity_poly.pdbx_seq_one_letter_code
_entity_poly.pdbx_strand_id
1 'polypeptide(L)'
;AASDVYKRQVGIYANGDNLSTTANGKRTHSLDANITAITRIPKARLIISCRLEASLVKRSQNISEYQGKEYAFNVSESSNTQTGGSIYDGNSYTAIWPVAYLDLNNEMHPFTSAEAANPEFSYLIRKSGNAYTFAADGYDPYFSANINITKEIGDYVSLSLNAINFTNSRPYVKSHATGVSALFTPDFYYGLTCRIKF
;
A
#
# COMPACT_ATOMS: atom_id res chain seq x y z
N ALA A 1 -16.62 2.08 -49.16
CA ALA A 1 -16.90 1.28 -47.95
C ALA A 1 -15.75 1.23 -46.92
N ALA A 2 -14.70 2.03 -47.09
CA ALA A 2 -13.55 2.03 -46.14
C ALA A 2 -13.51 3.28 -45.23
N SER A 3 -14.49 4.16 -45.27
CA SER A 3 -14.47 5.42 -44.50
C SER A 3 -15.25 5.39 -43.18
N ASP A 4 -15.99 4.32 -42.91
CA ASP A 4 -16.83 4.25 -41.69
C ASP A 4 -16.16 3.63 -40.45
N VAL A 5 -14.90 3.21 -40.57
CA VAL A 5 -14.26 2.42 -39.49
C VAL A 5 -13.69 3.31 -38.36
N TYR A 6 -13.62 4.63 -38.52
CA TYR A 6 -12.85 5.49 -37.61
C TYR A 6 -13.61 6.66 -36.96
N LYS A 7 -14.92 6.77 -37.13
CA LYS A 7 -15.69 7.74 -36.37
C LYS A 7 -16.29 7.13 -35.12
N ARG A 8 -15.52 7.12 -34.05
CA ARG A 8 -16.01 6.75 -32.72
C ARG A 8 -15.71 7.87 -31.74
N GLN A 9 -16.53 7.99 -30.73
CA GLN A 9 -16.27 8.89 -29.61
C GLN A 9 -14.95 8.52 -28.94
N VAL A 10 -14.25 9.52 -28.42
CA VAL A 10 -12.95 9.35 -27.76
C VAL A 10 -13.08 9.68 -26.28
N GLY A 11 -12.74 8.73 -25.42
CA GLY A 11 -12.78 8.92 -23.98
C GLY A 11 -11.58 9.72 -23.47
N ILE A 12 -11.86 10.67 -22.58
CA ILE A 12 -10.85 11.45 -21.85
C ILE A 12 -10.82 10.91 -20.42
N TYR A 13 -9.65 10.43 -19.97
CA TYR A 13 -9.50 9.78 -18.66
C TYR A 13 -8.74 10.66 -17.69
N ALA A 14 -9.04 10.53 -16.39
CA ALA A 14 -8.41 11.29 -15.31
C ALA A 14 -6.87 11.14 -15.29
N ASN A 15 -6.36 10.02 -15.75
CA ASN A 15 -4.94 9.70 -15.82
C ASN A 15 -4.33 9.89 -17.23
N GLY A 16 -4.99 10.62 -18.08
CA GLY A 16 -4.56 10.78 -19.47
C GLY A 16 -4.52 9.44 -20.22
N ASP A 17 -3.53 9.29 -21.11
CA ASP A 17 -3.36 8.08 -21.91
C ASP A 17 -2.69 6.92 -21.17
N ASN A 18 -2.29 7.14 -19.92
CA ASN A 18 -1.69 6.09 -19.14
C ASN A 18 -2.76 5.05 -18.77
N LEU A 19 -2.65 3.87 -19.36
CA LEU A 19 -3.51 2.72 -19.08
C LEU A 19 -3.27 2.11 -17.70
N SER A 20 -2.28 2.62 -16.96
CA SER A 20 -2.01 2.22 -15.60
C SER A 20 -3.23 2.53 -14.72
N THR A 21 -3.63 1.58 -13.93
CA THR A 21 -4.76 1.66 -13.00
C THR A 21 -4.51 2.57 -11.80
N THR A 22 -3.33 3.18 -11.69
CA THR A 22 -2.94 4.07 -10.61
C THR A 22 -3.23 5.52 -10.96
N ALA A 23 -4.45 5.84 -11.26
CA ALA A 23 -4.82 7.07 -11.92
C ALA A 23 -4.38 8.34 -11.17
N ASN A 24 -4.97 8.77 -10.12
CA ASN A 24 -4.74 10.09 -9.53
C ASN A 24 -3.84 10.08 -8.28
N GLY A 25 -2.95 9.08 -8.19
CA GLY A 25 -2.05 8.97 -7.05
C GLY A 25 -2.59 8.08 -5.95
N LYS A 26 -2.01 8.23 -4.76
CA LYS A 26 -2.24 7.34 -3.63
C LYS A 26 -2.48 8.15 -2.37
N ARG A 27 -3.53 7.81 -1.65
CA ARG A 27 -3.77 8.32 -0.30
C ARG A 27 -3.09 7.39 0.70
N THR A 28 -2.21 7.94 1.53
CA THR A 28 -1.52 7.17 2.57
C THR A 28 -1.77 7.81 3.91
N HIS A 29 -2.13 6.98 4.89
CA HIS A 29 -2.25 7.35 6.29
C HIS A 29 -1.28 6.51 7.09
N SER A 30 -0.36 7.14 7.84
CA SER A 30 0.54 6.44 8.75
C SER A 30 0.63 7.20 10.07
N LEU A 31 0.70 6.45 11.14
CA LEU A 31 0.97 6.95 12.48
C LEU A 31 1.95 6.01 13.14
N ASP A 32 3.18 6.46 13.24
CA ASP A 32 4.28 5.74 13.85
C ASP A 32 4.75 6.52 15.09
N ALA A 33 5.07 5.83 16.16
CA ALA A 33 5.60 6.40 17.39
C ALA A 33 6.84 5.62 17.83
N ASN A 34 7.81 6.33 18.38
CA ASN A 34 8.95 5.69 19.03
C ASN A 34 9.33 6.42 20.30
N ILE A 35 9.76 5.66 21.30
CA ILE A 35 10.25 6.15 22.58
C ILE A 35 11.60 5.49 22.85
N THR A 36 12.60 6.31 23.11
CA THR A 36 13.92 5.81 23.50
C THR A 36 14.24 6.25 24.93
N ALA A 37 14.53 5.30 25.78
CA ALA A 37 14.99 5.52 27.15
C ALA A 37 16.46 5.08 27.28
N ILE A 38 17.29 5.96 27.83
CA ILE A 38 18.71 5.67 28.07
C ILE A 38 18.97 5.86 29.56
N THR A 39 19.39 4.80 30.22
CA THR A 39 19.77 4.81 31.63
C THR A 39 21.27 4.55 31.77
N ARG A 40 21.93 5.42 32.52
CA ARG A 40 23.34 5.27 32.85
C ARG A 40 23.49 4.99 34.33
N ILE A 41 24.22 3.95 34.65
CA ILE A 41 24.52 3.55 36.03
C ILE A 41 26.05 3.66 36.23
N PRO A 42 26.57 4.83 36.62
CA PRO A 42 28.00 5.08 36.67
C PRO A 42 28.76 4.14 37.60
N LYS A 43 28.20 3.84 38.78
CA LYS A 43 28.80 2.91 39.75
C LYS A 43 29.00 1.49 39.17
N ALA A 44 28.11 1.07 38.28
CA ALA A 44 28.19 -0.22 37.60
C ALA A 44 28.87 -0.12 36.23
N ARG A 45 29.26 1.08 35.78
CA ARG A 45 29.77 1.32 34.41
C ARG A 45 28.87 0.67 33.36
N LEU A 46 27.57 0.89 33.50
CA LEU A 46 26.53 0.27 32.67
C LEU A 46 25.67 1.32 31.99
N ILE A 47 25.43 1.10 30.72
CA ILE A 47 24.51 1.92 29.91
C ILE A 47 23.46 0.98 29.34
N ILE A 48 22.20 1.29 29.58
CA ILE A 48 21.05 0.55 29.02
C ILE A 48 20.28 1.51 28.14
N SER A 49 20.09 1.15 26.90
CA SER A 49 19.23 1.85 25.96
C SER A 49 18.11 0.93 25.53
N CYS A 50 16.88 1.37 25.71
CA CYS A 50 15.69 0.67 25.25
C CYS A 50 14.93 1.57 24.30
N ARG A 51 14.57 1.07 23.13
CA ARG A 51 13.74 1.74 22.12
C ARG A 51 12.49 0.93 21.88
N LEU A 52 11.36 1.54 22.15
CA LEU A 52 10.04 1.03 21.81
C LEU A 52 9.58 1.70 20.54
N GLU A 53 9.11 0.93 19.59
CA GLU A 53 8.57 1.37 18.32
C GLU A 53 7.15 0.84 18.19
N ALA A 54 6.24 1.71 17.78
CA ALA A 54 4.85 1.37 17.53
C ALA A 54 4.45 1.88 16.15
N SER A 55 3.86 1.04 15.33
CA SER A 55 3.15 1.47 14.14
C SER A 55 1.66 1.28 14.41
N LEU A 56 0.96 2.39 14.61
CA LEU A 56 -0.44 2.38 15.07
C LEU A 56 -1.42 2.40 13.90
N VAL A 57 -1.05 3.07 12.82
CA VAL A 57 -1.86 3.13 11.60
C VAL A 57 -0.93 3.03 10.40
N LYS A 58 -1.28 2.16 9.48
CA LYS A 58 -0.68 2.14 8.14
C LYS A 58 -1.74 1.71 7.14
N ARG A 59 -2.22 2.67 6.38
CA ARG A 59 -3.21 2.42 5.32
C ARG A 59 -2.81 3.16 4.07
N SER A 60 -3.01 2.55 2.94
CA SER A 60 -2.80 3.17 1.64
C SER A 60 -3.87 2.72 0.67
N GLN A 61 -4.30 3.63 -0.20
CA GLN A 61 -5.35 3.39 -1.16
C GLN A 61 -5.09 4.22 -2.41
N ASN A 62 -5.25 3.65 -3.58
CA ASN A 62 -5.25 4.39 -4.83
C ASN A 62 -6.50 5.26 -4.91
N ILE A 63 -6.36 6.46 -5.49
CA ILE A 63 -7.46 7.43 -5.57
C ILE A 63 -8.32 7.08 -6.78
N SER A 64 -9.60 6.78 -6.52
CA SER A 64 -10.63 6.48 -7.53
C SER A 64 -11.44 7.71 -7.94
N GLU A 65 -11.15 8.86 -7.34
CA GLU A 65 -11.87 10.11 -7.54
C GLU A 65 -11.07 11.09 -8.41
N TYR A 66 -11.77 11.82 -9.23
CA TYR A 66 -11.25 12.97 -9.97
C TYR A 66 -12.25 14.14 -9.86
N GLN A 67 -11.80 15.30 -9.40
CA GLN A 67 -12.64 16.47 -9.17
C GLN A 67 -13.92 16.16 -8.36
N GLY A 68 -13.81 15.29 -7.36
CA GLY A 68 -14.91 14.93 -6.47
C GLY A 68 -15.91 13.92 -7.04
N LYS A 69 -15.61 13.32 -8.20
CA LYS A 69 -16.43 12.26 -8.80
C LYS A 69 -15.64 10.97 -8.90
N GLU A 70 -16.27 9.85 -8.54
CA GLU A 70 -15.68 8.54 -8.79
C GLU A 70 -15.70 8.23 -10.29
N TYR A 71 -14.58 7.69 -10.77
CA TYR A 71 -14.42 7.25 -12.15
C TYR A 71 -13.86 5.82 -12.25
N ALA A 72 -13.54 5.18 -11.11
CA ALA A 72 -13.06 3.82 -11.08
C ALA A 72 -13.85 2.99 -10.05
N PHE A 73 -14.28 1.82 -10.45
CA PHE A 73 -15.19 0.96 -9.70
C PHE A 73 -14.69 -0.47 -9.70
N ASN A 74 -14.76 -1.13 -8.54
CA ASN A 74 -14.55 -2.57 -8.46
C ASN A 74 -15.83 -3.28 -8.91
N VAL A 75 -15.72 -4.07 -9.95
CA VAL A 75 -16.83 -4.86 -10.49
C VAL A 75 -16.58 -6.33 -10.18
N SER A 76 -17.53 -6.96 -9.53
CA SER A 76 -17.54 -8.39 -9.28
C SER A 76 -18.70 -9.01 -10.05
N GLU A 77 -18.38 -9.91 -10.96
CA GLU A 77 -19.42 -10.72 -11.61
C GLU A 77 -19.83 -11.84 -10.66
N SER A 78 -21.07 -11.76 -10.16
CA SER A 78 -21.58 -12.58 -9.05
C SER A 78 -21.76 -14.05 -9.35
N SER A 79 -21.37 -14.53 -10.50
CA SER A 79 -21.65 -15.91 -10.93
C SER A 79 -20.65 -16.98 -10.48
N ASN A 80 -19.58 -16.63 -9.77
CA ASN A 80 -18.53 -17.60 -9.39
C ASN A 80 -17.97 -17.40 -7.97
N THR A 81 -18.86 -17.35 -7.00
CA THR A 81 -18.51 -17.31 -5.57
C THR A 81 -17.97 -18.63 -5.01
N GLN A 82 -17.73 -19.64 -5.83
CA GLN A 82 -17.33 -20.97 -5.36
C GLN A 82 -15.82 -21.24 -5.32
N THR A 83 -15.00 -20.37 -5.86
CA THR A 83 -13.55 -20.53 -5.71
C THR A 83 -13.04 -19.72 -4.53
N GLY A 84 -12.86 -20.38 -3.42
CA GLY A 84 -12.40 -19.77 -2.19
C GLY A 84 -11.13 -18.95 -2.37
N GLY A 85 -11.23 -17.65 -2.23
CA GLY A 85 -10.15 -16.79 -1.81
C GLY A 85 -9.07 -16.42 -2.82
N SER A 86 -9.23 -16.64 -4.11
CA SER A 86 -8.33 -16.07 -5.09
C SER A 86 -8.68 -14.60 -5.33
N ILE A 87 -7.72 -13.72 -5.16
CA ILE A 87 -7.83 -12.29 -5.49
C ILE A 87 -8.04 -12.09 -6.99
N TYR A 88 -7.73 -13.10 -7.78
CA TYR A 88 -7.92 -13.20 -9.23
C TYR A 88 -8.86 -14.36 -9.54
N ASP A 89 -10.15 -14.14 -9.36
CA ASP A 89 -11.15 -15.14 -9.72
C ASP A 89 -11.50 -15.15 -11.22
N GLY A 90 -10.83 -14.30 -12.00
CA GLY A 90 -11.02 -14.16 -13.44
C GLY A 90 -12.28 -13.41 -13.86
N ASN A 91 -13.23 -13.22 -12.94
CA ASN A 91 -14.51 -12.56 -13.21
C ASN A 91 -14.59 -11.15 -12.59
N SER A 92 -13.71 -10.84 -11.63
CA SER A 92 -13.67 -9.53 -11.01
C SER A 92 -12.65 -8.63 -11.70
N TYR A 93 -13.01 -7.37 -11.90
CA TYR A 93 -12.15 -6.39 -12.55
C TYR A 93 -12.41 -4.98 -12.01
N THR A 94 -11.50 -4.07 -12.26
CA THR A 94 -11.72 -2.64 -12.05
C THR A 94 -12.17 -2.02 -13.38
N ALA A 95 -13.37 -1.42 -13.39
CA ALA A 95 -13.85 -0.59 -14.48
C ALA A 95 -13.36 0.84 -14.29
N ILE A 96 -12.79 1.44 -15.34
CA ILE A 96 -12.33 2.83 -15.34
C ILE A 96 -13.14 3.59 -16.37
N TRP A 97 -13.92 4.54 -15.88
CA TRP A 97 -14.74 5.40 -16.73
C TRP A 97 -13.93 6.60 -17.22
N PRO A 98 -14.17 7.07 -18.43
CA PRO A 98 -13.68 8.38 -18.82
C PRO A 98 -14.34 9.46 -17.95
N VAL A 99 -13.66 10.58 -17.72
CA VAL A 99 -14.23 11.75 -17.06
C VAL A 99 -15.08 12.58 -18.02
N ALA A 100 -14.77 12.49 -19.31
CA ALA A 100 -15.49 13.10 -20.41
C ALA A 100 -15.26 12.30 -21.68
N TYR A 101 -16.02 12.58 -22.72
CA TYR A 101 -15.76 12.06 -24.06
C TYR A 101 -15.95 13.14 -25.11
N LEU A 102 -15.27 13.01 -26.24
CA LEU A 102 -15.51 13.77 -27.44
C LEU A 102 -16.46 13.00 -28.33
N ASP A 103 -17.48 13.68 -28.81
CA ASP A 103 -18.40 13.12 -29.80
C ASP A 103 -17.80 13.16 -31.23
N LEU A 104 -18.59 12.79 -32.22
CA LEU A 104 -18.18 12.78 -33.63
C LEU A 104 -17.94 14.17 -34.20
N ASN A 105 -18.43 15.21 -33.55
CA ASN A 105 -18.25 16.61 -33.91
C ASN A 105 -17.08 17.27 -33.15
N ASN A 106 -16.35 16.49 -32.31
CA ASN A 106 -15.33 16.96 -31.39
C ASN A 106 -15.88 17.87 -30.26
N GLU A 107 -17.16 17.76 -29.95
CA GLU A 107 -17.73 18.41 -28.78
C GLU A 107 -17.51 17.57 -27.53
N MET A 108 -17.12 18.22 -26.44
CA MET A 108 -16.83 17.55 -25.18
C MET A 108 -18.07 17.40 -24.32
N HIS A 109 -18.37 16.18 -23.93
CA HIS A 109 -19.49 15.83 -23.06
C HIS A 109 -18.99 15.15 -21.79
N PRO A 110 -19.60 15.38 -20.62
CA PRO A 110 -19.29 14.64 -19.40
C PRO A 110 -19.72 13.19 -19.55
N PHE A 111 -18.90 12.26 -19.06
CA PHE A 111 -19.25 10.86 -19.00
C PHE A 111 -19.94 10.60 -17.64
N THR A 112 -21.15 10.08 -17.66
CA THR A 112 -21.96 9.85 -16.47
C THR A 112 -22.40 8.37 -16.36
N SER A 113 -23.14 8.03 -15.32
CA SER A 113 -23.72 6.71 -15.18
C SER A 113 -24.74 6.36 -16.28
N ALA A 114 -25.31 7.37 -16.95
CA ALA A 114 -26.21 7.13 -18.08
C ALA A 114 -25.45 6.60 -19.30
N GLU A 115 -24.32 7.24 -19.65
CA GLU A 115 -23.44 6.76 -20.71
C GLU A 115 -22.83 5.38 -20.35
N ALA A 116 -22.47 5.18 -19.07
CA ALA A 116 -21.92 3.91 -18.62
C ALA A 116 -22.92 2.74 -18.74
N ALA A 117 -24.21 3.03 -18.60
CA ALA A 117 -25.28 2.02 -18.75
C ALA A 117 -25.67 1.78 -20.23
N ASN A 118 -25.26 2.65 -21.15
CA ASN A 118 -25.56 2.51 -22.56
C ASN A 118 -24.49 1.63 -23.26
N PRO A 119 -24.91 0.50 -23.86
CA PRO A 119 -23.99 -0.41 -24.56
C PRO A 119 -23.16 0.25 -25.68
N GLU A 120 -23.64 1.34 -26.27
CA GLU A 120 -22.92 2.09 -27.31
C GLU A 120 -21.63 2.74 -26.79
N PHE A 121 -21.55 3.04 -25.51
CA PHE A 121 -20.37 3.62 -24.86
C PHE A 121 -19.49 2.58 -24.15
N SER A 122 -19.87 1.31 -24.17
CA SER A 122 -19.15 0.25 -23.42
C SER A 122 -17.68 0.14 -23.78
N TYR A 123 -17.30 0.46 -25.02
CA TYR A 123 -15.91 0.45 -25.47
C TYR A 123 -15.05 1.60 -24.87
N LEU A 124 -15.68 2.63 -24.32
CA LEU A 124 -15.00 3.71 -23.59
C LEU A 124 -14.67 3.30 -22.15
N ILE A 125 -15.28 2.26 -21.62
CA ILE A 125 -14.98 1.79 -20.26
C ILE A 125 -13.76 0.87 -20.35
N ARG A 126 -12.65 1.32 -19.75
CA ARG A 126 -11.44 0.51 -19.64
C ARG A 126 -11.60 -0.52 -18.53
N LYS A 127 -11.12 -1.73 -18.77
CA LYS A 127 -11.15 -2.83 -17.81
C LYS A 127 -9.73 -3.22 -17.42
N SER A 128 -9.47 -3.29 -16.13
CA SER A 128 -8.22 -3.85 -15.57
C SER A 128 -8.52 -5.22 -14.98
N GLY A 129 -7.64 -6.18 -15.22
CA GLY A 129 -7.76 -7.53 -14.63
C GLY A 129 -7.60 -7.61 -13.11
N ASN A 130 -7.43 -6.49 -12.43
CA ASN A 130 -7.32 -6.41 -10.97
C ASN A 130 -8.54 -5.70 -10.38
N ALA A 131 -9.45 -6.46 -9.77
CA ALA A 131 -10.64 -5.93 -9.11
C ALA A 131 -10.35 -5.09 -7.87
N TYR A 132 -9.17 -5.23 -7.29
CA TYR A 132 -8.83 -4.63 -5.99
C TYR A 132 -7.85 -3.45 -6.10
N THR A 133 -7.64 -2.92 -7.28
CA THR A 133 -6.69 -1.79 -7.50
C THR A 133 -6.97 -0.60 -6.58
N PHE A 134 -8.25 -0.33 -6.27
CA PHE A 134 -8.68 0.77 -5.42
C PHE A 134 -9.10 0.33 -4.01
N ALA A 135 -8.86 -0.93 -3.64
CA ALA A 135 -9.04 -1.37 -2.27
C ALA A 135 -7.97 -0.76 -1.35
N ALA A 136 -8.35 -0.49 -0.12
CA ALA A 136 -7.41 -0.02 0.88
C ALA A 136 -6.53 -1.18 1.36
N ASP A 137 -5.23 -0.98 1.34
CA ASP A 137 -4.23 -1.86 1.93
C ASP A 137 -3.73 -1.30 3.27
N GLY A 138 -3.44 -2.18 4.19
CA GLY A 138 -2.93 -1.78 5.49
C GLY A 138 -2.57 -2.98 6.35
N TYR A 139 -2.09 -2.71 7.54
CA TYR A 139 -1.81 -3.73 8.54
C TYR A 139 -2.26 -3.31 9.92
N ASP A 140 -2.45 -4.30 10.78
CA ASP A 140 -2.83 -4.10 12.16
C ASP A 140 -1.71 -3.40 12.95
N PRO A 141 -2.04 -2.64 13.99
CA PRO A 141 -1.06 -2.05 14.87
C PRO A 141 -0.08 -3.08 15.40
N TYR A 142 1.19 -2.72 15.40
CA TYR A 142 2.22 -3.57 15.99
C TYR A 142 3.21 -2.78 16.83
N PHE A 143 3.86 -3.49 17.73
CA PHE A 143 4.86 -2.94 18.64
C PHE A 143 6.14 -3.76 18.53
N SER A 144 7.25 -3.07 18.44
CA SER A 144 8.59 -3.67 18.45
C SER A 144 9.43 -3.03 19.52
N ALA A 145 10.31 -3.81 20.13
CA ALA A 145 11.23 -3.29 21.12
C ALA A 145 12.67 -3.76 20.85
N ASN A 146 13.58 -2.81 21.00
CA ASN A 146 15.01 -3.01 20.83
C ASN A 146 15.72 -2.65 22.14
N ILE A 147 16.70 -3.41 22.54
CA ILE A 147 17.50 -3.14 23.73
C ILE A 147 19.00 -3.22 23.40
N ASN A 148 19.75 -2.30 23.97
CA ASN A 148 21.20 -2.33 23.97
C ASN A 148 21.68 -2.18 25.40
N ILE A 149 22.53 -3.08 25.86
CA ILE A 149 23.14 -3.04 27.17
C ILE A 149 24.64 -3.03 27.00
N THR A 150 25.29 -1.96 27.38
CA THR A 150 26.75 -1.81 27.31
C THR A 150 27.35 -1.80 28.72
N LYS A 151 28.27 -2.69 28.96
CA LYS A 151 29.08 -2.78 30.19
C LYS A 151 30.53 -2.44 29.88
N GLU A 152 31.05 -1.45 30.58
CA GLU A 152 32.49 -1.13 30.56
C GLU A 152 33.23 -1.96 31.65
N ILE A 153 34.27 -2.62 31.24
CA ILE A 153 35.14 -3.45 32.10
C ILE A 153 36.53 -2.80 32.12
N GLY A 154 36.83 -2.17 33.24
CA GLY A 154 38.01 -1.33 33.29
C GLY A 154 37.92 -0.17 32.31
N ASP A 155 39.06 0.32 31.84
CA ASP A 155 39.14 1.47 30.94
C ASP A 155 39.34 1.04 29.46
N TYR A 156 39.60 -0.23 29.24
CA TYR A 156 40.03 -0.75 27.95
C TYR A 156 38.99 -1.63 27.25
N VAL A 157 38.03 -2.21 27.96
CA VAL A 157 37.11 -3.18 27.37
C VAL A 157 35.67 -2.73 27.56
N SER A 158 34.87 -2.84 26.52
CA SER A 158 33.41 -2.71 26.62
C SER A 158 32.72 -3.87 25.94
N LEU A 159 31.71 -4.40 26.59
CA LEU A 159 30.82 -5.44 26.07
C LEU A 159 29.44 -4.86 25.86
N SER A 160 28.87 -5.06 24.67
CA SER A 160 27.51 -4.60 24.32
C SER A 160 26.68 -5.79 23.87
N LEU A 161 25.57 -6.00 24.56
CA LEU A 161 24.52 -6.92 24.14
C LEU A 161 23.47 -6.12 23.40
N ASN A 162 23.15 -6.52 22.17
CA ASN A 162 22.11 -5.93 21.34
C ASN A 162 21.01 -6.96 21.12
N ALA A 163 19.75 -6.59 21.31
CA ALA A 163 18.61 -7.38 20.88
C ALA A 163 17.66 -6.46 20.08
N ILE A 164 17.35 -6.87 18.87
CA ILE A 164 16.46 -6.16 17.96
C ILE A 164 15.18 -6.97 17.84
N ASN A 165 14.04 -6.26 17.89
CA ASN A 165 12.72 -6.88 17.86
C ASN A 165 12.58 -8.02 18.90
N PHE A 166 13.00 -7.77 20.14
CA PHE A 166 12.93 -8.83 21.18
C PHE A 166 11.49 -9.18 21.57
N THR A 167 10.51 -8.38 21.19
CA THR A 167 9.07 -8.72 21.27
C THR A 167 8.67 -9.76 20.24
N ASN A 168 9.54 -10.05 19.26
CA ASN A 168 9.28 -10.93 18.11
C ASN A 168 7.98 -10.57 17.38
N SER A 169 7.71 -9.29 17.28
CA SER A 169 6.52 -8.79 16.58
C SER A 169 6.68 -8.98 15.07
N ARG A 170 5.75 -9.70 14.46
CA ARG A 170 5.79 -10.05 13.04
C ARG A 170 4.46 -9.69 12.38
N PRO A 171 4.18 -8.41 12.11
CA PRO A 171 2.97 -8.02 11.43
C PRO A 171 2.99 -8.59 10.00
N TYR A 172 1.92 -9.27 9.69
CA TYR A 172 1.72 -9.91 8.41
C TYR A 172 0.68 -9.12 7.62
N VAL A 173 1.05 -8.66 6.45
CA VAL A 173 0.16 -7.90 5.57
C VAL A 173 -0.03 -8.63 4.27
N LYS A 174 -1.28 -8.77 3.88
CA LYS A 174 -1.68 -9.23 2.56
C LYS A 174 -2.23 -8.03 1.78
N SER A 175 -1.53 -7.67 0.70
CA SER A 175 -2.04 -6.64 -0.20
C SER A 175 -3.26 -7.13 -0.96
N HIS A 176 -4.37 -6.40 -0.89
CA HIS A 176 -5.55 -6.67 -1.69
C HIS A 176 -5.28 -6.44 -3.18
N ALA A 177 -4.48 -5.43 -3.50
CA ALA A 177 -4.18 -5.06 -4.87
C ALA A 177 -3.30 -6.10 -5.59
N THR A 178 -2.35 -6.73 -4.89
CA THR A 178 -1.38 -7.63 -5.51
C THR A 178 -1.49 -9.08 -5.05
N GLY A 179 -2.20 -9.34 -3.96
CA GLY A 179 -2.25 -10.66 -3.31
C GLY A 179 -0.95 -11.08 -2.63
N VAL A 180 0.09 -10.28 -2.75
CA VAL A 180 1.39 -10.57 -2.14
C VAL A 180 1.34 -10.34 -0.64
N SER A 181 1.89 -11.27 0.08
CA SER A 181 2.02 -11.17 1.53
C SER A 181 3.45 -10.80 1.91
N ALA A 182 3.60 -9.91 2.86
CA ALA A 182 4.90 -9.44 3.33
C ALA A 182 4.95 -9.31 4.85
N LEU A 183 6.15 -9.53 5.40
CA LEU A 183 6.50 -9.20 6.78
C LEU A 183 7.22 -7.85 6.77
N PHE A 184 6.86 -6.97 7.71
CA PHE A 184 7.38 -5.59 7.73
C PHE A 184 8.44 -5.35 8.79
N THR A 185 8.65 -6.26 9.70
CA THR A 185 9.65 -6.12 10.74
C THR A 185 10.79 -7.11 10.54
N PRO A 186 12.02 -6.73 10.92
CA PRO A 186 13.11 -7.68 10.96
C PRO A 186 12.78 -8.80 11.95
N ASP A 187 13.35 -9.98 11.69
CA ASP A 187 13.32 -11.08 12.65
C ASP A 187 13.97 -10.67 13.97
N PHE A 188 13.61 -11.40 15.01
CA PHE A 188 14.32 -11.29 16.28
C PHE A 188 15.81 -11.56 16.06
N TYR A 189 16.62 -10.61 16.45
CA TYR A 189 18.08 -10.71 16.37
C TYR A 189 18.70 -10.33 17.70
N TYR A 190 19.73 -11.06 18.10
CA TYR A 190 20.59 -10.67 19.21
C TYR A 190 22.07 -10.82 18.82
N GLY A 191 22.90 -9.98 19.40
CA GLY A 191 24.32 -9.99 19.13
C GLY A 191 25.13 -9.46 20.30
N LEU A 192 26.35 -9.95 20.44
CA LEU A 192 27.34 -9.49 21.41
C LEU A 192 28.50 -8.81 20.67
N THR A 193 28.83 -7.61 21.10
CA THR A 193 29.96 -6.85 20.57
C THR A 193 30.97 -6.63 21.69
N CYS A 194 32.22 -6.99 21.45
CA CYS A 194 33.35 -6.65 22.33
C CYS A 194 34.20 -5.60 21.65
N ARG A 195 34.45 -4.50 22.34
CA ARG A 195 35.35 -3.43 21.88
C ARG A 195 36.54 -3.34 22.83
N ILE A 196 37.73 -3.38 22.28
CA ILE A 196 39.00 -3.21 23.00
C ILE A 196 39.58 -1.86 22.59
N LYS A 197 39.98 -1.02 23.55
CA LYS A 197 40.68 0.25 23.33
C LYS A 197 42.16 0.02 23.65
N PHE A 198 43.03 0.43 22.77
CA PHE A 198 44.48 0.37 22.93
C PHE A 198 45.02 1.76 23.25
#